data_49dd14c8e416a2a7456a81f220c41816
#
_entry.id   49dd14c8e416a2a7456a81f220c41816
#
_cell.length_a   1.000
_cell.length_b   1.000
_cell.length_c   1.000
_cell.angle_alpha   90.00
_cell.angle_beta   90.00
_cell.angle_gamma   90.00
#
_symmetry.space_group_name_H-M   'P 1'
#
loop_
_entity.id
_entity.type
_entity.pdbx_description
1 polymer ?
#
loop_
_entity_poly.entity_id
_entity_poly.type
_entity_poly.pdbx_seq_one_letter_code
_entity_poly.pdbx_strand_id
1 'polypeptide(L)'
;MVTSYRGFTRFNQPKNSQMVGNSSTPLPPNKTLLDVIKSLEGVSTETVDRSKTIFFPGDPAERVYLIRRGAVRLSRVYETGEEITVALLRENSLFGVLSLLTGHRSDRFYHAVAFTRVELVSAPATSLRNAIEQDASVGLLLLQGLSSRVLQTETMIETLTHRDMSSRLASFLLVLCRDFGVPGEKGVTIDLRLSHQAIAEAIGSTRVTITRLLGELKSSSLLAID
;
A
#
# COMPACT_ATOMS: atom_id res chain seq x y z
N MET A 1 15.45 11.15 13.38
CA MET A 1 14.66 10.71 14.52
C MET A 1 13.56 9.81 13.97
N VAL A 2 13.59 8.53 14.30
CA VAL A 2 12.67 7.52 13.78
C VAL A 2 11.62 7.34 14.86
N THR A 3 10.37 7.69 14.58
CA THR A 3 9.27 7.66 15.53
C THR A 3 8.37 6.48 15.21
N SER A 4 8.17 5.60 16.18
CA SER A 4 7.18 4.52 16.13
C SER A 4 5.85 5.10 16.64
N TYR A 5 4.74 4.87 15.93
CA TYR A 5 3.46 5.42 16.33
C TYR A 5 2.63 4.35 17.07
N ARG A 6 2.29 4.62 18.34
CA ARG A 6 1.25 3.90 19.07
C ARG A 6 0.04 4.81 19.21
N GLY A 7 -0.94 4.63 18.36
CA GLY A 7 -2.12 5.49 18.30
C GLY A 7 -3.29 4.94 19.11
N PHE A 8 -3.96 5.86 19.83
CA PHE A 8 -5.25 5.61 20.47
C PHE A 8 -6.35 6.28 19.67
N THR A 9 -7.25 5.52 19.09
CA THR A 9 -8.47 6.09 18.51
C THR A 9 -9.68 5.38 19.10
N ARG A 10 -10.40 6.07 20.01
CA ARG A 10 -11.78 5.70 20.35
C ARG A 10 -12.67 6.20 19.22
N PHE A 11 -12.97 5.38 18.24
CA PHE A 11 -14.09 5.62 17.35
C PHE A 11 -15.26 4.76 17.78
N ASN A 12 -16.36 5.42 18.18
CA ASN A 12 -17.67 4.80 18.27
C ASN A 12 -18.08 4.41 16.84
N GLN A 13 -18.00 3.13 16.51
CA GLN A 13 -18.56 2.65 15.24
C GLN A 13 -20.06 2.91 15.20
N PRO A 14 -20.61 3.50 14.13
CA PRO A 14 -22.04 3.51 13.95
C PRO A 14 -22.51 2.05 13.81
N LYS A 15 -23.45 1.66 14.66
CA LYS A 15 -24.15 0.38 14.57
C LYS A 15 -25.06 0.42 13.33
N ASN A 16 -24.54 0.13 12.16
CA ASN A 16 -25.31 -0.36 11.00
C ASN A 16 -24.36 -0.64 9.82
N SER A 17 -23.75 -1.80 9.80
CA SER A 17 -23.37 -2.42 8.54
C SER A 17 -24.06 -3.78 8.49
N GLN A 18 -25.22 -3.81 7.87
CA GLN A 18 -25.79 -5.07 7.37
C GLN A 18 -24.80 -5.64 6.38
N MET A 19 -24.21 -6.77 6.74
CA MET A 19 -23.41 -7.57 5.84
C MET A 19 -24.30 -7.98 4.67
N VAL A 20 -24.00 -7.47 3.50
CA VAL A 20 -24.46 -8.04 2.24
C VAL A 20 -23.84 -9.42 2.15
N GLY A 21 -24.65 -10.44 2.18
CA GLY A 21 -24.23 -11.83 2.10
C GLY A 21 -23.51 -12.09 0.76
N ASN A 22 -22.20 -12.25 0.83
CA ASN A 22 -21.40 -12.69 -0.30
C ASN A 22 -21.59 -14.18 -0.52
N SER A 23 -22.41 -14.55 -1.49
CA SER A 23 -22.38 -15.87 -2.14
C SER A 23 -21.22 -15.89 -3.14
N SER A 24 -19.98 -15.81 -2.68
CA SER A 24 -18.81 -16.05 -3.49
C SER A 24 -18.51 -17.56 -3.47
N THR A 25 -18.49 -18.19 -4.63
CA THR A 25 -17.93 -19.53 -4.81
C THR A 25 -16.51 -19.52 -4.21
N PRO A 26 -16.19 -20.36 -3.21
CA PRO A 26 -14.87 -20.32 -2.61
C PRO A 26 -13.84 -20.70 -3.68
N LEU A 27 -12.82 -19.85 -3.84
CA LEU A 27 -11.57 -20.27 -4.47
C LEU A 27 -11.02 -21.53 -3.77
N PRO A 28 -10.28 -22.40 -4.47
CA PRO A 28 -9.69 -23.58 -3.86
C PRO A 28 -8.93 -23.17 -2.60
N PRO A 29 -9.13 -23.82 -1.46
CA PRO A 29 -8.91 -23.28 -0.12
C PRO A 29 -7.47 -23.03 0.29
N ASN A 30 -6.46 -23.17 -0.59
CA ASN A 30 -5.06 -23.19 -0.14
C ASN A 30 -4.02 -22.49 -1.02
N LYS A 31 -4.36 -21.76 -2.09
CA LYS A 31 -3.34 -21.14 -2.93
C LYS A 31 -3.29 -19.63 -2.71
N THR A 32 -2.18 -19.10 -2.22
CA THR A 32 -1.96 -17.66 -2.04
C THR A 32 -1.19 -17.06 -3.21
N LEU A 33 -1.24 -15.75 -3.40
CA LEU A 33 -0.38 -15.06 -4.38
C LEU A 33 1.11 -15.32 -4.12
N LEU A 34 1.50 -15.46 -2.86
CA LEU A 34 2.88 -15.77 -2.49
C LEU A 34 3.28 -17.17 -2.98
N ASP A 35 2.40 -18.16 -2.84
CA ASP A 35 2.67 -19.52 -3.32
C ASP A 35 2.77 -19.55 -4.84
N VAL A 36 1.88 -18.83 -5.52
CA VAL A 36 1.94 -18.67 -6.99
C VAL A 36 3.27 -18.06 -7.41
N ILE A 37 3.63 -16.89 -6.87
CA ILE A 37 4.86 -16.21 -7.29
C ILE A 37 6.10 -17.05 -6.98
N LYS A 38 6.14 -17.74 -5.84
CA LYS A 38 7.28 -18.63 -5.47
C LYS A 38 7.40 -19.86 -6.38
N SER A 39 6.33 -20.31 -7.00
CA SER A 39 6.35 -21.46 -7.91
C SER A 39 6.74 -21.10 -9.34
N LEU A 40 6.88 -19.82 -9.67
CA LEU A 40 7.24 -19.38 -11.01
C LEU A 40 8.74 -19.56 -11.28
N GLU A 41 9.11 -19.76 -12.54
CA GLU A 41 10.49 -19.75 -12.96
C GLU A 41 11.11 -18.34 -12.87
N GLY A 42 12.39 -18.25 -12.55
CA GLY A 42 13.14 -16.99 -12.48
C GLY A 42 12.78 -16.11 -11.28
N VAL A 43 12.22 -16.70 -10.22
CA VAL A 43 11.95 -16.02 -8.94
C VAL A 43 13.24 -15.56 -8.29
N SER A 44 13.20 -14.35 -7.73
CA SER A 44 14.26 -13.82 -6.88
C SER A 44 13.66 -13.13 -5.64
N THR A 45 14.48 -13.06 -4.59
CA THR A 45 14.12 -12.34 -3.36
C THR A 45 15.16 -11.26 -3.12
N GLU A 46 14.70 -10.06 -2.81
CA GLU A 46 15.57 -8.93 -2.53
C GLU A 46 15.06 -8.15 -1.31
N THR A 47 15.99 -7.46 -0.65
CA THR A 47 15.67 -6.51 0.41
C THR A 47 16.01 -5.11 -0.06
N VAL A 48 15.05 -4.19 0.04
CA VAL A 48 15.23 -2.79 -0.33
C VAL A 48 15.10 -1.94 0.92
N ASP A 49 16.10 -1.12 1.17
CA ASP A 49 16.10 -0.23 2.33
C ASP A 49 15.10 0.91 2.13
N ARG A 50 14.62 1.44 3.27
CA ARG A 50 13.67 2.55 3.30
C ARG A 50 14.11 3.72 2.42
N SER A 51 13.16 4.35 1.76
CA SER A 51 13.32 5.49 0.85
C SER A 51 14.13 5.19 -0.42
N LYS A 52 14.45 3.94 -0.68
CA LYS A 52 15.06 3.53 -1.94
C LYS A 52 14.00 3.24 -2.98
N THR A 53 14.28 3.64 -4.21
CA THR A 53 13.45 3.36 -5.38
C THR A 53 13.59 1.90 -5.79
N ILE A 54 12.44 1.27 -6.09
CA ILE A 54 12.36 -0.08 -6.64
C ILE A 54 12.33 0.00 -8.18
N PHE A 55 11.54 0.93 -8.71
CA PHE A 55 11.54 1.28 -10.13
C PHE A 55 10.94 2.68 -10.36
N PHE A 56 11.31 3.31 -11.47
CA PHE A 56 10.79 4.59 -11.93
C PHE A 56 9.74 4.42 -13.03
N PRO A 57 8.88 5.46 -13.26
CA PRO A 57 8.08 5.53 -14.47
C PRO A 57 8.99 5.50 -15.70
N GLY A 58 8.62 4.70 -16.72
CA GLY A 58 9.41 4.52 -17.94
C GLY A 58 10.44 3.39 -17.87
N ASP A 59 10.75 2.85 -16.69
CA ASP A 59 11.61 1.66 -16.60
C ASP A 59 10.94 0.44 -17.28
N PRO A 60 11.72 -0.51 -17.82
CA PRO A 60 11.18 -1.74 -18.38
C PRO A 60 10.39 -2.55 -17.35
N ALA A 61 9.20 -3.00 -17.74
CA ALA A 61 8.28 -3.74 -16.84
C ALA A 61 8.47 -5.26 -16.94
N GLU A 62 9.73 -5.71 -16.83
CA GLU A 62 10.10 -7.11 -17.02
C GLU A 62 9.74 -8.02 -15.84
N ARG A 63 9.56 -7.47 -14.64
CA ARG A 63 9.29 -8.24 -13.42
C ARG A 63 8.04 -7.74 -12.71
N VAL A 64 7.39 -8.64 -12.00
CA VAL A 64 6.32 -8.38 -11.03
C VAL A 64 6.86 -8.59 -9.62
N TYR A 65 6.30 -7.89 -8.65
CA TYR A 65 6.80 -7.88 -7.27
C TYR A 65 5.68 -8.17 -6.28
N LEU A 66 5.93 -9.04 -5.32
CA LEU A 66 5.08 -9.28 -4.17
C LEU A 66 5.80 -8.81 -2.90
N ILE A 67 5.12 -8.04 -2.06
CA ILE A 67 5.66 -7.60 -0.78
C ILE A 67 5.53 -8.76 0.21
N ARG A 68 6.66 -9.30 0.66
CA ARG A 68 6.72 -10.31 1.73
C ARG A 68 6.66 -9.67 3.10
N ARG A 69 7.33 -8.51 3.27
CA ARG A 69 7.37 -7.75 4.52
C ARG A 69 7.57 -6.27 4.25
N GLY A 70 6.94 -5.42 5.05
CA GLY A 70 7.06 -3.98 4.95
C GLY A 70 6.02 -3.34 4.06
N ALA A 71 6.28 -2.10 3.64
CA ALA A 71 5.36 -1.29 2.85
C ALA A 71 6.04 -0.59 1.68
N VAL A 72 5.34 -0.50 0.55
CA VAL A 72 5.77 0.21 -0.68
C VAL A 72 4.81 1.34 -0.98
N ARG A 73 5.33 2.52 -1.25
CA ARG A 73 4.56 3.66 -1.78
C ARG A 73 4.59 3.62 -3.30
N LEU A 74 3.43 3.76 -3.91
CA LEU A 74 3.31 4.03 -5.35
C LEU A 74 2.82 5.44 -5.55
N SER A 75 3.43 6.15 -6.47
CA SER A 75 3.11 7.52 -6.82
C SER A 75 3.14 7.76 -8.32
N ARG A 76 2.42 8.80 -8.74
CA ARG A 76 2.53 9.37 -10.09
C ARG A 76 3.44 10.57 -10.00
N VAL A 77 4.42 10.61 -10.87
CA VAL A 77 5.31 11.77 -11.06
C VAL A 77 4.83 12.52 -12.30
N TYR A 78 4.62 13.81 -12.17
CA TYR A 78 4.21 14.71 -13.26
C TYR A 78 5.41 15.46 -13.83
N GLU A 79 5.27 15.99 -15.04
CA GLU A 79 6.31 16.80 -15.70
C GLU A 79 6.69 18.04 -14.88
N THR A 80 5.79 18.56 -14.07
CA THR A 80 6.02 19.66 -13.11
C THR A 80 6.97 19.29 -11.97
N GLY A 81 7.31 18.00 -11.81
CA GLY A 81 8.06 17.48 -10.68
C GLY A 81 7.17 17.16 -9.44
N GLU A 82 5.86 17.43 -9.53
CA GLU A 82 4.94 17.04 -8.47
C GLU A 82 4.78 15.53 -8.42
N GLU A 83 4.72 15.00 -7.22
CA GLU A 83 4.53 13.57 -6.97
C GLU A 83 3.28 13.36 -6.11
N ILE A 84 2.30 12.60 -6.64
CA ILE A 84 1.06 12.27 -5.94
C ILE A 84 1.07 10.80 -5.55
N THR A 85 0.93 10.51 -4.26
CA THR A 85 0.78 9.15 -3.76
C THR A 85 -0.57 8.57 -4.19
N VAL A 86 -0.54 7.47 -4.92
CA VAL A 86 -1.75 6.76 -5.39
C VAL A 86 -2.09 5.55 -4.54
N ALA A 87 -1.10 4.95 -3.87
CA ALA A 87 -1.34 3.87 -2.92
C ALA A 87 -0.16 3.62 -1.99
N LEU A 88 -0.48 3.11 -0.80
CA LEU A 88 0.45 2.46 0.11
C LEU A 88 0.15 0.96 0.14
N LEU A 89 1.11 0.17 -0.31
CA LEU A 89 0.99 -1.26 -0.41
C LEU A 89 1.57 -1.94 0.82
N ARG A 90 0.81 -2.88 1.37
CA ARG A 90 1.22 -3.70 2.51
C ARG A 90 1.70 -5.08 2.09
N GLU A 91 2.05 -5.89 3.06
CA GLU A 91 2.38 -7.31 2.87
C GLU A 91 1.30 -8.04 2.07
N ASN A 92 1.71 -9.01 1.28
CA ASN A 92 0.91 -9.77 0.32
C ASN A 92 0.31 -8.95 -0.83
N SER A 93 0.71 -7.68 -1.00
CA SER A 93 0.33 -6.88 -2.16
C SER A 93 1.24 -7.17 -3.35
N LEU A 94 0.63 -7.49 -4.50
CA LEU A 94 1.32 -7.63 -5.78
C LEU A 94 1.32 -6.28 -6.51
N PHE A 95 2.46 -5.89 -7.09
CA PHE A 95 2.60 -4.66 -7.86
C PHE A 95 3.52 -4.83 -9.07
N GLY A 96 3.53 -3.85 -9.95
CA GLY A 96 4.26 -3.94 -11.22
C GLY A 96 3.55 -4.77 -12.29
N VAL A 97 2.27 -5.12 -12.09
CA VAL A 97 1.48 -5.98 -13.00
C VAL A 97 0.73 -5.22 -14.09
N LEU A 98 0.55 -3.90 -13.97
CA LEU A 98 -0.27 -3.13 -14.92
C LEU A 98 0.25 -3.26 -16.36
N SER A 99 1.53 -3.15 -16.55
CA SER A 99 2.16 -3.27 -17.88
C SER A 99 1.98 -4.68 -18.49
N LEU A 100 1.88 -5.71 -17.64
CA LEU A 100 1.59 -7.07 -18.07
C LEU A 100 0.20 -7.19 -18.70
N LEU A 101 -0.78 -6.48 -18.13
CA LEU A 101 -2.19 -6.61 -18.49
C LEU A 101 -2.61 -5.66 -19.62
N THR A 102 -1.94 -4.52 -19.77
CA THR A 102 -2.32 -3.50 -20.76
C THR A 102 -1.80 -3.78 -22.17
N GLY A 103 -0.92 -4.77 -22.36
CA GLY A 103 -0.50 -5.30 -23.67
C GLY A 103 0.27 -4.35 -24.60
N HIS A 104 0.22 -3.04 -24.37
CA HIS A 104 0.73 -2.02 -25.28
C HIS A 104 1.90 -1.17 -24.76
N ARG A 105 2.25 -1.32 -23.50
CA ARG A 105 3.39 -0.61 -22.87
C ARG A 105 4.20 -1.56 -22.02
N SER A 106 5.46 -1.72 -22.40
CA SER A 106 6.44 -2.48 -21.62
C SER A 106 7.03 -1.67 -20.44
N ASP A 107 6.49 -0.47 -20.16
CA ASP A 107 7.10 0.47 -19.24
C ASP A 107 6.29 0.60 -17.93
N ARG A 108 6.99 0.98 -16.85
CA ARG A 108 6.37 1.25 -15.55
C ARG A 108 5.54 2.53 -15.61
N PHE A 109 4.36 2.51 -14.97
CA PHE A 109 3.48 3.68 -14.87
C PHE A 109 3.71 4.51 -13.62
N TYR A 110 4.24 3.89 -12.57
CA TYR A 110 4.38 4.48 -11.25
C TYR A 110 5.83 4.53 -10.82
N HIS A 111 6.13 5.50 -9.97
CA HIS A 111 7.31 5.46 -9.12
C HIS A 111 7.01 4.55 -7.93
N ALA A 112 7.79 3.51 -7.73
CA ALA A 112 7.69 2.60 -6.60
C ALA A 112 8.87 2.82 -5.65
N VAL A 113 8.56 3.19 -4.41
CA VAL A 113 9.54 3.48 -3.36
C VAL A 113 9.30 2.61 -2.14
N ALA A 114 10.34 2.04 -1.57
CA ALA A 114 10.28 1.36 -0.30
C ALA A 114 9.90 2.35 0.82
N PHE A 115 8.66 2.30 1.30
CA PHE A 115 8.16 3.20 2.34
C PHE A 115 8.73 2.86 3.73
N THR A 116 8.95 1.58 3.96
CA THR A 116 9.76 1.03 5.05
C THR A 116 10.90 0.22 4.44
N ARG A 117 11.75 -0.45 5.25
CA ARG A 117 12.56 -1.55 4.73
C ARG A 117 11.63 -2.66 4.28
N VAL A 118 11.78 -3.16 3.06
CA VAL A 118 10.89 -4.15 2.44
C VAL A 118 11.65 -5.40 2.02
N GLU A 119 11.00 -6.54 2.15
CA GLU A 119 11.41 -7.80 1.54
C GLU A 119 10.46 -8.07 0.36
N LEU A 120 11.02 -8.19 -0.83
CA LEU A 120 10.30 -8.41 -2.07
C LEU A 120 10.59 -9.82 -2.60
N VAL A 121 9.54 -10.49 -3.07
CA VAL A 121 9.66 -11.64 -3.96
C VAL A 121 9.26 -11.18 -5.34
N SER A 122 10.11 -11.37 -6.33
CA SER A 122 9.84 -10.95 -7.70
C SER A 122 9.98 -12.11 -8.68
N ALA A 123 9.22 -12.05 -9.77
CA ALA A 123 9.25 -13.02 -10.85
C ALA A 123 9.19 -12.32 -12.20
N PRO A 124 9.70 -12.95 -13.30
CA PRO A 124 9.48 -12.43 -14.65
C PRO A 124 8.00 -12.26 -14.95
N ALA A 125 7.64 -11.16 -15.60
CA ALA A 125 6.26 -10.88 -16.01
C ALA A 125 5.73 -11.96 -16.98
N THR A 126 6.61 -12.50 -17.82
CA THR A 126 6.29 -13.60 -18.74
C THR A 126 5.92 -14.88 -18.01
N SER A 127 6.65 -15.25 -16.94
CA SER A 127 6.33 -16.43 -16.13
C SER A 127 4.96 -16.33 -15.47
N LEU A 128 4.59 -15.14 -14.98
CA LEU A 128 3.26 -14.90 -14.42
C LEU A 128 2.18 -14.98 -15.50
N ARG A 129 2.42 -14.44 -16.69
CA ARG A 129 1.48 -14.54 -17.83
C ARG A 129 1.21 -16.01 -18.18
N ASN A 130 2.27 -16.81 -18.35
CA ASN A 130 2.14 -18.23 -18.64
C ASN A 130 1.34 -18.97 -17.55
N ALA A 131 1.57 -18.63 -16.28
CA ALA A 131 0.82 -19.23 -15.18
C ALA A 131 -0.69 -18.90 -15.23
N ILE A 132 -1.06 -17.66 -15.63
CA ILE A 132 -2.45 -17.26 -15.83
C ILE A 132 -3.10 -18.05 -16.99
N GLU A 133 -2.38 -18.25 -18.08
CA GLU A 133 -2.85 -19.00 -19.25
C GLU A 133 -3.05 -20.50 -18.94
N GLN A 134 -2.21 -21.06 -18.05
CA GLN A 134 -2.29 -22.46 -17.63
C GLN A 134 -3.33 -22.72 -16.53
N ASP A 135 -3.56 -21.75 -15.66
CA ASP A 135 -4.44 -21.90 -14.48
C ASP A 135 -5.24 -20.60 -14.25
N ALA A 136 -6.51 -20.62 -14.66
CA ALA A 136 -7.42 -19.49 -14.52
C ALA A 136 -7.58 -19.03 -13.04
N SER A 137 -7.34 -19.91 -12.06
CA SER A 137 -7.41 -19.54 -10.64
C SER A 137 -6.36 -18.51 -10.27
N VAL A 138 -5.19 -18.49 -10.93
CA VAL A 138 -4.16 -17.46 -10.79
C VAL A 138 -4.70 -16.10 -11.23
N GLY A 139 -5.45 -16.05 -12.33
CA GLY A 139 -6.12 -14.85 -12.81
C GLY A 139 -7.13 -14.29 -11.78
N LEU A 140 -7.91 -15.16 -11.15
CA LEU A 140 -8.86 -14.76 -10.11
C LEU A 140 -8.16 -14.19 -8.87
N LEU A 141 -7.04 -14.76 -8.43
CA LEU A 141 -6.23 -14.21 -7.34
C LEU A 141 -5.69 -12.81 -7.68
N LEU A 142 -5.26 -12.61 -8.93
CA LEU A 142 -4.82 -11.28 -9.39
C LEU A 142 -5.96 -10.27 -9.40
N LEU A 143 -7.15 -10.66 -9.89
CA LEU A 143 -8.33 -9.80 -9.88
C LEU A 143 -8.72 -9.37 -8.47
N GLN A 144 -8.65 -10.25 -7.49
CA GLN A 144 -8.88 -9.92 -6.08
C GLN A 144 -7.85 -8.89 -5.56
N GLY A 145 -6.56 -9.09 -5.89
CA GLY A 145 -5.51 -8.13 -5.55
C GLY A 145 -5.74 -6.76 -6.19
N LEU A 146 -6.14 -6.72 -7.46
CA LEU A 146 -6.46 -5.48 -8.17
C LEU A 146 -7.72 -4.80 -7.62
N SER A 147 -8.75 -5.55 -7.25
CA SER A 147 -9.96 -5.00 -6.62
C SER A 147 -9.63 -4.33 -5.30
N SER A 148 -8.83 -4.98 -4.44
CA SER A 148 -8.34 -4.36 -3.20
C SER A 148 -7.55 -3.09 -3.47
N ARG A 149 -6.79 -3.06 -4.59
CA ARG A 149 -6.02 -1.91 -5.03
C ARG A 149 -6.90 -0.73 -5.42
N VAL A 150 -8.00 -0.98 -6.17
CA VAL A 150 -8.97 0.06 -6.54
C VAL A 150 -9.53 0.71 -5.28
N LEU A 151 -10.00 -0.08 -4.30
CA LEU A 151 -10.52 0.43 -3.04
C LEU A 151 -9.48 1.26 -2.25
N GLN A 152 -8.21 0.86 -2.24
CA GLN A 152 -7.14 1.65 -1.62
C GLN A 152 -6.95 2.99 -2.32
N THR A 153 -6.97 3.00 -3.65
CA THR A 153 -6.83 4.23 -4.45
C THR A 153 -8.00 5.18 -4.22
N GLU A 154 -9.24 4.67 -4.19
CA GLU A 154 -10.44 5.45 -3.87
C GLU A 154 -10.33 6.10 -2.49
N THR A 155 -9.93 5.34 -1.47
CA THR A 155 -9.74 5.88 -0.11
C THR A 155 -8.64 6.95 -0.07
N MET A 156 -7.57 6.80 -0.87
CA MET A 156 -6.52 7.82 -0.96
C MET A 156 -7.04 9.08 -1.65
N ILE A 157 -7.86 8.95 -2.69
CA ILE A 157 -8.52 10.09 -3.35
C ILE A 157 -9.40 10.82 -2.34
N GLU A 158 -10.25 10.12 -1.59
CA GLU A 158 -11.08 10.71 -0.52
C GLU A 158 -10.23 11.47 0.48
N THR A 159 -9.13 10.85 0.95
CA THR A 159 -8.18 11.50 1.86
C THR A 159 -7.65 12.81 1.30
N LEU A 160 -7.24 12.82 0.03
CA LEU A 160 -6.65 14.00 -0.61
C LEU A 160 -7.67 15.09 -0.96
N THR A 161 -8.98 14.78 -1.02
CA THR A 161 -10.06 15.76 -1.27
C THR A 161 -10.37 16.64 -0.08
N HIS A 162 -9.97 16.28 1.14
CA HIS A 162 -10.15 17.15 2.30
C HIS A 162 -9.44 18.49 2.12
N ARG A 163 -10.16 19.60 2.33
CA ARG A 163 -9.60 20.95 2.14
C ARG A 163 -8.62 21.33 3.25
N ASP A 164 -8.96 20.99 4.50
CA ASP A 164 -8.08 21.28 5.61
C ASP A 164 -7.09 20.13 5.86
N MET A 165 -5.89 20.52 6.27
CA MET A 165 -4.79 19.59 6.43
C MET A 165 -4.96 18.68 7.66
N SER A 166 -5.71 19.12 8.68
CA SER A 166 -5.98 18.33 9.88
C SER A 166 -6.87 17.14 9.53
N SER A 167 -7.98 17.38 8.80
CA SER A 167 -8.85 16.31 8.30
C SER A 167 -8.13 15.37 7.35
N ARG A 168 -7.27 15.90 6.46
CA ARG A 168 -6.46 15.10 5.56
C ARG A 168 -5.49 14.18 6.32
N LEU A 169 -4.81 14.71 7.33
CA LEU A 169 -3.93 13.93 8.20
C LEU A 169 -4.71 12.87 8.99
N ALA A 170 -5.85 13.25 9.57
CA ALA A 170 -6.68 12.31 10.33
C ALA A 170 -7.17 11.14 9.45
N SER A 171 -7.69 11.44 8.25
CA SER A 171 -8.10 10.41 7.27
C SER A 171 -6.94 9.51 6.88
N PHE A 172 -5.76 10.08 6.63
CA PHE A 172 -4.56 9.29 6.32
C PHE A 172 -4.15 8.37 7.46
N LEU A 173 -4.18 8.84 8.71
CA LEU A 173 -3.90 8.01 9.89
C LEU A 173 -4.92 6.87 10.03
N LEU A 174 -6.20 7.10 9.70
CA LEU A 174 -7.22 6.05 9.68
C LEU A 174 -6.94 5.00 8.62
N VAL A 175 -6.49 5.40 7.42
CA VAL A 175 -6.01 4.47 6.38
C VAL A 175 -4.86 3.61 6.91
N LEU A 176 -3.89 4.23 7.58
CA LEU A 176 -2.78 3.50 8.18
C LEU A 176 -3.24 2.54 9.30
N CYS A 177 -4.20 2.95 10.13
CA CYS A 177 -4.79 2.07 11.15
C CYS A 177 -5.49 0.85 10.52
N ARG A 178 -6.23 1.05 9.44
CA ARG A 178 -6.93 -0.02 8.73
C ARG A 178 -5.95 -1.00 8.07
N ASP A 179 -4.93 -0.49 7.39
CA ASP A 179 -4.07 -1.29 6.52
C ASP A 179 -2.84 -1.87 7.25
N PHE A 180 -2.38 -1.22 8.32
CA PHE A 180 -1.17 -1.57 9.07
C PHE A 180 -1.37 -1.61 10.58
N GLY A 181 -2.61 -1.46 11.04
CA GLY A 181 -2.92 -1.38 12.45
C GLY A 181 -3.02 -2.75 13.11
N VAL A 182 -2.45 -2.87 14.30
CA VAL A 182 -2.62 -4.01 15.19
C VAL A 182 -3.51 -3.58 16.35
N PRO A 183 -4.69 -4.18 16.53
CA PRO A 183 -5.57 -3.86 17.66
C PRO A 183 -4.89 -4.18 18.99
N GLY A 184 -5.08 -3.31 19.98
CA GLY A 184 -4.59 -3.47 21.34
C GLY A 184 -5.62 -2.96 22.35
N GLU A 185 -5.38 -3.18 23.64
CA GLU A 185 -6.32 -2.80 24.72
C GLU A 185 -6.64 -1.30 24.76
N LYS A 186 -5.69 -0.47 24.33
CA LYS A 186 -5.79 0.99 24.40
C LYS A 186 -6.00 1.65 23.05
N GLY A 187 -6.25 0.90 21.98
CA GLY A 187 -6.46 1.40 20.63
C GLY A 187 -5.73 0.60 19.57
N VAL A 188 -5.44 1.22 18.42
CA VAL A 188 -4.75 0.58 17.31
C VAL A 188 -3.30 1.06 17.27
N THR A 189 -2.36 0.13 17.26
CA THR A 189 -0.93 0.42 17.05
C THR A 189 -0.61 0.29 15.57
N ILE A 190 -0.07 1.35 14.96
CA ILE A 190 0.46 1.30 13.59
C ILE A 190 1.92 0.86 13.69
N ASP A 191 2.21 -0.40 13.35
CA ASP A 191 3.58 -0.95 13.36
C ASP A 191 4.33 -0.56 12.08
N LEU A 192 4.41 0.74 11.84
CA LEU A 192 5.18 1.35 10.75
C LEU A 192 6.07 2.46 11.28
N ARG A 193 7.36 2.39 11.00
CA ARG A 193 8.28 3.49 11.27
C ARG A 193 8.15 4.57 10.20
N LEU A 194 7.31 5.57 10.45
CA LEU A 194 7.09 6.68 9.54
C LEU A 194 7.86 7.93 10.00
N SER A 195 8.44 8.67 9.05
CA SER A 195 8.92 10.02 9.32
C SER A 195 7.83 11.04 9.00
N HIS A 196 7.87 12.19 9.68
CA HIS A 196 6.99 13.31 9.35
C HIS A 196 7.11 13.73 7.87
N GLN A 197 8.30 13.59 7.28
CA GLN A 197 8.53 13.84 5.87
C GLN A 197 7.77 12.84 4.99
N ALA A 198 7.80 11.54 5.31
CA ALA A 198 7.09 10.52 4.54
C ALA A 198 5.57 10.71 4.60
N ILE A 199 5.03 11.11 5.77
CA ILE A 199 3.61 11.46 5.91
C ILE A 199 3.29 12.70 5.07
N ALA A 200 4.13 13.74 5.13
CA ALA A 200 3.95 14.97 4.37
C ALA A 200 3.88 14.70 2.85
N GLU A 201 4.82 13.93 2.34
CA GLU A 201 4.84 13.52 0.91
C GLU A 201 3.61 12.69 0.54
N ALA A 202 3.15 11.81 1.44
CA ALA A 202 1.99 10.96 1.16
C ALA A 202 0.69 11.75 0.99
N ILE A 203 0.51 12.86 1.72
CA ILE A 203 -0.73 13.64 1.73
C ILE A 203 -0.61 15.05 1.13
N GLY A 204 0.51 15.34 0.44
CA GLY A 204 0.73 16.63 -0.21
C GLY A 204 0.87 17.79 0.77
N SER A 205 1.73 17.64 1.79
CA SER A 205 1.96 18.61 2.85
C SER A 205 3.46 18.90 3.05
N THR A 206 3.78 19.76 4.04
CA THR A 206 5.15 20.00 4.47
C THR A 206 5.45 19.26 5.78
N ARG A 207 6.72 18.86 5.97
CA ARG A 207 7.18 18.26 7.22
C ARG A 207 6.84 19.12 8.44
N VAL A 208 6.95 20.44 8.31
CA VAL A 208 6.67 21.40 9.40
C VAL A 208 5.20 21.35 9.79
N THR A 209 4.29 21.37 8.81
CA THR A 209 2.84 21.27 9.02
C THR A 209 2.49 19.95 9.72
N ILE A 210 3.02 18.84 9.23
CA ILE A 210 2.77 17.51 9.82
C ILE A 210 3.30 17.45 11.27
N THR A 211 4.49 17.99 11.54
CA THR A 211 5.05 18.01 12.89
C THR A 211 4.14 18.76 13.86
N ARG A 212 3.61 19.93 13.45
CA ARG A 212 2.67 20.72 14.27
C ARG A 212 1.37 19.95 14.51
N LEU A 213 0.74 19.43 13.46
CA LEU A 213 -0.55 18.74 13.58
C LEU A 213 -0.47 17.44 14.40
N LEU A 214 0.61 16.66 14.24
CA LEU A 214 0.84 15.49 15.10
C LEU A 214 1.03 15.89 16.57
N GLY A 215 1.69 17.03 16.82
CA GLY A 215 1.81 17.60 18.17
C GLY A 215 0.46 17.96 18.76
N GLU A 216 -0.45 18.54 17.98
CA GLU A 216 -1.82 18.87 18.39
C GLU A 216 -2.63 17.60 18.72
N LEU A 217 -2.55 16.57 17.88
CA LEU A 217 -3.20 15.27 18.13
C LEU A 217 -2.65 14.59 19.38
N LYS A 218 -1.34 14.70 19.63
CA LYS A 218 -0.69 14.18 20.84
C LYS A 218 -1.15 14.91 22.09
N SER A 219 -1.21 16.26 22.06
CA SER A 219 -1.66 17.07 23.21
C SER A 219 -3.14 16.83 23.55
N SER A 220 -3.96 16.50 22.55
CA SER A 220 -5.35 16.12 22.72
C SER A 220 -5.57 14.65 23.11
N SER A 221 -4.50 13.90 23.38
CA SER A 221 -4.55 12.47 23.74
C SER A 221 -5.24 11.58 22.68
N LEU A 222 -5.32 12.03 21.44
CA LEU A 222 -5.83 11.27 20.31
C LEU A 222 -4.78 10.38 19.66
N LEU A 223 -3.50 10.70 19.89
CA LEU A 223 -2.35 9.99 19.33
C LEU A 223 -1.23 9.87 20.38
N ALA A 224 -0.67 8.68 20.51
CA ALA A 224 0.61 8.47 21.21
C ALA A 224 1.72 8.23 20.16
N ILE A 225 2.88 8.82 20.40
CA ILE A 225 4.05 8.69 19.52
C ILE A 225 5.22 8.24 20.40
N ASP A 226 5.79 7.08 20.07
CA ASP A 226 6.99 6.52 20.72
C ASP A 226 8.25 6.86 19.93
#